data_7b2726eec4e535649e9830bab6a65257
#
_entry.id   7b2726eec4e535649e9830bab6a65257
#
_cell.length_a   1.000
_cell.length_b   1.000
_cell.length_c   1.000
_cell.angle_alpha   90.00
_cell.angle_beta   90.00
_cell.angle_gamma   90.00
#
_symmetry.space_group_name_H-M   'P 1'
#
loop_
_entity.id
_entity.type
_entity.pdbx_description
1 polymer ?
#
loop_
_entity_poly.entity_id
_entity_poly.type
_entity_poly.pdbx_seq_one_letter_code
_entity_poly.pdbx_strand_id
1 'polypeptide(L)'
;MESAPDETTICKFRHLLEKNKLGKTLLRTVNEHLQRNGIKISNGTIVDATIISAPSSTKNKDGQRDPEMHQVAKGNQWYFGMKAHLGVDSKTKLIHTILASAANVSDVLALPHLLHGRETRVWGDQGYQGQTEVIRARAPRAKDFTNRKYRGRGWVNEVDRAKNQTKSRVRAKVEHTIGVIKRVFGFQKVRYRGLAKNLHRLEVTAALANIYMVRRRLLLT
;
A
#
# COMPACT_ATOMS: atom_id res chain seq x y z
N MET A 1 20.15 -25.74 22.10
CA MET A 1 19.27 -25.10 21.08
C MET A 1 18.02 -24.63 21.79
N GLU A 2 17.70 -23.35 21.73
CA GLU A 2 16.41 -22.88 22.19
C GLU A 2 15.31 -23.43 21.30
N SER A 3 14.19 -23.87 21.90
CA SER A 3 13.05 -24.39 21.15
C SER A 3 12.38 -23.26 20.37
N ALA A 4 11.91 -23.54 19.15
CA ALA A 4 11.11 -22.58 18.39
C ALA A 4 9.85 -22.19 19.18
N PRO A 5 9.44 -20.92 19.15
CA PRO A 5 8.24 -20.47 19.86
C PRO A 5 6.99 -21.19 19.32
N ASP A 6 6.12 -21.59 20.20
CA ASP A 6 4.83 -22.19 19.87
C ASP A 6 3.83 -21.18 19.32
N GLU A 7 2.70 -21.66 18.79
CA GLU A 7 1.65 -20.82 18.22
C GLU A 7 1.08 -19.80 19.23
N THR A 8 0.98 -20.22 20.51
CA THR A 8 0.46 -19.37 21.60
C THR A 8 1.41 -18.20 21.85
N THR A 9 2.71 -18.46 21.89
CA THR A 9 3.76 -17.46 22.07
C THR A 9 3.75 -16.45 20.91
N ILE A 10 3.64 -16.94 19.67
CA ILE A 10 3.52 -16.08 18.49
C ILE A 10 2.26 -15.20 18.56
N CYS A 11 1.12 -15.77 18.97
CA CYS A 11 -0.12 -15.02 19.15
C CYS A 11 -0.01 -13.97 20.26
N LYS A 12 0.58 -14.29 21.41
CA LYS A 12 0.82 -13.34 22.52
C LYS A 12 1.72 -12.19 22.07
N PHE A 13 2.80 -12.48 21.35
CA PHE A 13 3.69 -11.47 20.81
C PHE A 13 2.96 -10.54 19.83
N ARG A 14 2.15 -11.08 18.91
CA ARG A 14 1.32 -10.28 18.02
C ARG A 14 0.37 -9.37 18.79
N HIS A 15 -0.34 -9.88 19.80
CA HIS A 15 -1.23 -9.07 20.64
C HIS A 15 -0.49 -7.96 21.40
N LEU A 16 0.74 -8.22 21.85
CA LEU A 16 1.60 -7.20 22.46
C LEU A 16 1.90 -6.07 21.48
N LEU A 17 2.28 -6.40 20.23
CA LEU A 17 2.54 -5.42 19.18
C LEU A 17 1.28 -4.61 18.84
N GLU A 18 0.12 -5.27 18.73
CA GLU A 18 -1.18 -4.61 18.44
C GLU A 18 -1.58 -3.67 19.60
N LYS A 19 -1.52 -4.13 20.84
CA LYS A 19 -1.86 -3.34 22.04
C LYS A 19 -1.04 -2.05 22.13
N ASN A 20 0.23 -2.13 21.78
CA ASN A 20 1.15 -0.98 21.82
C ASN A 20 1.24 -0.22 20.49
N LYS A 21 0.40 -0.56 19.49
CA LYS A 21 0.35 0.09 18.16
C LYS A 21 1.72 0.19 17.46
N LEU A 22 2.56 -0.85 17.60
CA LEU A 22 3.95 -0.83 17.15
C LEU A 22 4.14 -1.07 15.65
N GLY A 23 3.11 -1.43 14.88
CA GLY A 23 3.22 -1.72 13.44
C GLY A 23 3.84 -0.57 12.66
N LYS A 24 3.30 0.64 12.80
CA LYS A 24 3.82 1.85 12.15
C LYS A 24 5.26 2.18 12.59
N THR A 25 5.57 1.98 13.87
CA THR A 25 6.92 2.18 14.41
C THR A 25 7.90 1.19 13.79
N LEU A 26 7.54 -0.07 13.68
CA LEU A 26 8.37 -1.10 13.04
C LEU A 26 8.68 -0.75 11.59
N LEU A 27 7.66 -0.35 10.80
CA LEU A 27 7.89 0.08 9.42
C LEU A 27 8.84 1.27 9.34
N ARG A 28 8.68 2.26 10.22
CA ARG A 28 9.57 3.42 10.30
C ARG A 28 11.00 3.01 10.65
N THR A 29 11.18 2.21 11.71
CA THR A 29 12.50 1.75 12.16
C THR A 29 13.23 0.97 11.08
N VAL A 30 12.53 0.08 10.36
CA VAL A 30 13.10 -0.64 9.22
C VAL A 30 13.54 0.33 8.12
N ASN A 31 12.71 1.30 7.76
CA ASN A 31 13.06 2.28 6.73
C ASN A 31 14.26 3.15 7.14
N GLU A 32 14.35 3.56 8.41
CA GLU A 32 15.49 4.29 8.96
C GLU A 32 16.77 3.44 8.94
N HIS A 33 16.66 2.15 9.28
CA HIS A 33 17.77 1.21 9.20
C HIS A 33 18.27 1.04 7.76
N LEU A 34 17.37 0.83 6.82
CA LEU A 34 17.69 0.72 5.39
C LEU A 34 18.37 1.99 4.88
N GLN A 35 17.89 3.16 5.31
CA GLN A 35 18.48 4.44 4.93
C GLN A 35 19.91 4.60 5.47
N ARG A 36 20.17 4.18 6.72
CA ARG A 36 21.52 4.20 7.31
C ARG A 36 22.49 3.28 6.57
N ASN A 37 21.99 2.17 6.01
CA ASN A 37 22.77 1.25 5.17
C ASN A 37 22.81 1.67 3.68
N GLY A 38 22.65 2.96 3.37
CA GLY A 38 22.78 3.49 2.02
C GLY A 38 21.60 3.20 1.08
N ILE A 39 20.52 2.58 1.57
CA ILE A 39 19.30 2.34 0.81
C ILE A 39 18.35 3.50 1.07
N LYS A 40 18.48 4.54 0.24
CA LYS A 40 17.69 5.77 0.39
C LYS A 40 16.30 5.62 -0.19
N ILE A 41 15.30 6.08 0.55
CA ILE A 41 13.97 6.43 0.01
C ILE A 41 14.14 7.77 -0.69
N SER A 42 13.88 7.79 -2.00
CA SER A 42 14.04 9.00 -2.82
C SER A 42 12.83 9.95 -2.66
N ASN A 43 12.95 11.15 -3.23
CA ASN A 43 11.87 12.15 -3.18
C ASN A 43 10.74 11.91 -4.20
N GLY A 44 10.60 10.72 -4.74
CA GLY A 44 9.57 10.37 -5.71
C GLY A 44 8.65 9.28 -5.17
N THR A 45 7.34 9.54 -5.09
CA THR A 45 6.33 8.61 -4.56
C THR A 45 5.41 8.09 -5.66
N ILE A 46 5.20 6.78 -5.69
CA ILE A 46 4.13 6.14 -6.44
C ILE A 46 3.01 5.83 -5.45
N VAL A 47 1.80 6.32 -5.73
CA VAL A 47 0.59 6.00 -4.95
C VAL A 47 -0.24 4.98 -5.71
N ASP A 48 -0.70 3.96 -5.02
CA ASP A 48 -1.59 2.94 -5.58
C ASP A 48 -2.41 2.28 -4.45
N ALA A 49 -3.47 1.59 -4.83
CA ALA A 49 -4.31 0.85 -3.90
C ALA A 49 -4.58 -0.57 -4.40
N THR A 50 -4.69 -1.51 -3.48
CA THR A 50 -5.03 -2.88 -3.81
C THR A 50 -6.10 -3.42 -2.89
N ILE A 51 -7.04 -4.20 -3.47
CA ILE A 51 -8.11 -4.86 -2.70
C ILE A 51 -7.52 -6.07 -1.98
N ILE A 52 -7.84 -6.17 -0.70
CA ILE A 52 -7.61 -7.34 0.16
C ILE A 52 -8.99 -7.91 0.48
N SER A 53 -9.24 -9.13 0.02
CA SER A 53 -10.56 -9.77 0.15
C SER A 53 -10.86 -10.16 1.58
N ALA A 54 -12.12 -10.04 2.00
CA ALA A 54 -12.63 -10.52 3.27
C ALA A 54 -13.65 -11.65 3.06
N PRO A 55 -13.86 -12.54 4.05
CA PRO A 55 -14.92 -13.51 4.00
C PRO A 55 -16.29 -12.83 3.86
N SER A 56 -17.05 -13.21 2.85
CA SER A 56 -18.42 -12.71 2.62
C SER A 56 -19.50 -13.55 3.31
N SER A 57 -19.09 -14.67 3.94
CA SER A 57 -20.00 -15.58 4.63
C SER A 57 -20.57 -14.94 5.90
N THR A 58 -21.85 -15.22 6.15
CA THR A 58 -22.56 -14.90 7.39
C THR A 58 -22.64 -16.10 8.34
N LYS A 59 -22.02 -17.25 7.98
CA LYS A 59 -21.98 -18.47 8.79
C LYS A 59 -20.94 -18.34 9.91
N ASN A 60 -21.18 -17.40 10.84
CA ASN A 60 -20.37 -17.17 12.03
C ASN A 60 -21.30 -16.98 13.22
N LYS A 61 -20.75 -16.91 14.45
CA LYS A 61 -21.53 -16.78 15.69
C LYS A 61 -22.49 -15.58 15.67
N ASP A 62 -22.11 -14.49 15.03
CA ASP A 62 -22.90 -13.25 15.01
C ASP A 62 -23.86 -13.17 13.80
N GLY A 63 -23.86 -14.15 12.90
CA GLY A 63 -24.68 -14.16 11.69
C GLY A 63 -24.41 -12.99 10.71
N GLN A 64 -23.29 -12.26 10.88
CA GLN A 64 -23.03 -11.01 10.18
C GLN A 64 -21.63 -10.98 9.54
N ARG A 65 -21.53 -10.30 8.40
CA ARG A 65 -20.25 -9.94 7.81
C ARG A 65 -19.50 -8.94 8.71
N ASP A 66 -18.21 -8.76 8.46
CA ASP A 66 -17.45 -7.71 9.12
C ASP A 66 -17.98 -6.32 8.71
N PRO A 67 -18.50 -5.50 9.65
CA PRO A 67 -19.13 -4.22 9.34
C PRO A 67 -18.15 -3.15 8.83
N GLU A 68 -16.84 -3.31 9.08
CA GLU A 68 -15.81 -2.40 8.60
C GLU A 68 -15.34 -2.74 7.16
N MET A 69 -15.79 -3.88 6.60
CA MET A 69 -15.47 -4.30 5.25
C MET A 69 -16.64 -4.01 4.32
N HIS A 70 -16.35 -3.55 3.10
CA HIS A 70 -17.40 -3.18 2.13
C HIS A 70 -17.17 -3.82 0.76
N GLN A 71 -18.20 -3.73 -0.07
CA GLN A 71 -18.16 -4.19 -1.45
C GLN A 71 -17.60 -3.10 -2.36
N VAL A 72 -16.86 -3.52 -3.38
CA VAL A 72 -16.39 -2.68 -4.47
C VAL A 72 -16.39 -3.46 -5.78
N ALA A 73 -16.80 -2.83 -6.87
CA ALA A 73 -16.69 -3.39 -8.20
C ALA A 73 -15.31 -3.03 -8.80
N LYS A 74 -14.66 -4.01 -9.43
CA LYS A 74 -13.47 -3.79 -10.26
C LYS A 74 -13.68 -4.51 -11.59
N GLY A 75 -13.89 -3.74 -12.65
CA GLY A 75 -14.43 -4.30 -13.89
C GLY A 75 -15.81 -4.90 -13.66
N ASN A 76 -16.00 -6.12 -14.12
CA ASN A 76 -17.27 -6.86 -13.98
C ASN A 76 -17.32 -7.74 -12.71
N GLN A 77 -16.33 -7.63 -11.83
CA GLN A 77 -16.23 -8.47 -10.64
C GLN A 77 -16.44 -7.66 -9.36
N TRP A 78 -17.24 -8.19 -8.44
CA TRP A 78 -17.46 -7.64 -7.10
C TRP A 78 -16.53 -8.30 -6.10
N TYR A 79 -15.95 -7.45 -5.25
CA TYR A 79 -15.10 -7.86 -4.13
C TYR A 79 -15.69 -7.33 -2.83
N PHE A 80 -15.65 -8.14 -1.79
CA PHE A 80 -15.93 -7.71 -0.41
C PHE A 80 -14.63 -7.71 0.39
N GLY A 81 -14.33 -6.61 1.07
CA GLY A 81 -13.09 -6.52 1.85
C GLY A 81 -12.65 -5.09 2.16
N MET A 82 -11.35 -4.92 2.21
CA MET A 82 -10.67 -3.65 2.45
C MET A 82 -9.76 -3.27 1.29
N LYS A 83 -9.34 -2.01 1.25
CA LYS A 83 -8.22 -1.55 0.43
C LYS A 83 -6.97 -1.34 1.28
N ALA A 84 -5.83 -1.75 0.75
CA ALA A 84 -4.52 -1.32 1.20
C ALA A 84 -4.03 -0.23 0.24
N HIS A 85 -3.79 0.97 0.78
CA HIS A 85 -3.24 2.10 0.03
C HIS A 85 -1.76 2.21 0.35
N LEU A 86 -0.93 2.34 -0.68
CA LEU A 86 0.52 2.34 -0.58
C LEU A 86 1.14 3.63 -1.11
N GLY A 87 2.07 4.20 -0.33
CA GLY A 87 3.05 5.15 -0.79
C GLY A 87 4.40 4.45 -0.94
N VAL A 88 4.87 4.32 -2.19
CA VAL A 88 6.06 3.54 -2.54
C VAL A 88 7.10 4.43 -3.19
N ASP A 89 8.35 4.29 -2.79
CA ASP A 89 9.46 4.98 -3.44
C ASP A 89 9.63 4.57 -4.90
N SER A 90 9.67 5.55 -5.77
CA SER A 90 9.71 5.35 -7.22
C SER A 90 11.01 4.75 -7.76
N LYS A 91 12.10 4.78 -6.99
CA LYS A 91 13.39 4.19 -7.37
C LYS A 91 13.62 2.84 -6.72
N THR A 92 13.48 2.78 -5.40
CA THR A 92 13.81 1.58 -4.60
C THR A 92 12.67 0.59 -4.49
N LYS A 93 11.43 0.98 -4.79
CA LYS A 93 10.18 0.22 -4.61
C LYS A 93 9.82 -0.02 -3.13
N LEU A 94 10.51 0.62 -2.19
CA LEU A 94 10.27 0.48 -0.76
C LEU A 94 8.98 1.20 -0.35
N ILE A 95 8.24 0.58 0.54
CA ILE A 95 7.02 1.14 1.11
C ILE A 95 7.42 2.11 2.21
N HIS A 96 7.09 3.37 2.05
CA HIS A 96 7.30 4.36 3.12
C HIS A 96 6.03 4.64 3.91
N THR A 97 4.86 4.49 3.28
CA THR A 97 3.55 4.71 3.92
C THR A 97 2.57 3.63 3.47
N ILE A 98 1.77 3.14 4.40
CA ILE A 98 0.70 2.20 4.12
C ILE A 98 -0.52 2.53 4.99
N LEU A 99 -1.71 2.41 4.40
CA LEU A 99 -2.99 2.69 5.06
C LEU A 99 -4.00 1.61 4.69
N ALA A 100 -5.04 1.49 5.50
CA ALA A 100 -6.18 0.62 5.21
C ALA A 100 -7.48 1.42 5.26
N SER A 101 -8.42 1.08 4.39
CA SER A 101 -9.79 1.58 4.41
C SER A 101 -10.77 0.50 3.98
N ALA A 102 -12.07 0.70 4.21
CA ALA A 102 -13.09 -0.13 3.58
C ALA A 102 -12.94 -0.09 2.05
N ALA A 103 -13.29 -1.19 1.36
CA ALA A 103 -13.03 -1.31 -0.09
C ALA A 103 -13.78 -0.28 -0.94
N ASN A 104 -14.90 0.25 -0.47
CA ASN A 104 -15.71 1.28 -1.16
C ASN A 104 -15.15 2.71 -1.01
N VAL A 105 -14.18 2.94 -0.12
CA VAL A 105 -13.56 4.25 0.04
C VAL A 105 -12.77 4.61 -1.21
N SER A 106 -12.90 5.86 -1.67
CA SER A 106 -12.15 6.35 -2.83
C SER A 106 -10.65 6.45 -2.53
N ASP A 107 -9.81 6.04 -3.50
CA ASP A 107 -8.35 6.07 -3.37
C ASP A 107 -7.81 7.50 -3.21
N VAL A 108 -8.53 8.48 -3.76
CA VAL A 108 -8.22 9.92 -3.65
C VAL A 108 -8.19 10.39 -2.19
N LEU A 109 -9.07 9.87 -1.33
CA LEU A 109 -9.13 10.26 0.08
C LEU A 109 -7.88 9.83 0.86
N ALA A 110 -7.22 8.76 0.42
CA ALA A 110 -5.97 8.31 1.03
C ALA A 110 -4.74 9.11 0.57
N LEU A 111 -4.81 9.77 -0.60
CA LEU A 111 -3.68 10.44 -1.24
C LEU A 111 -2.89 11.38 -0.31
N PRO A 112 -3.51 12.34 0.41
CA PRO A 112 -2.76 13.29 1.26
C PRO A 112 -2.03 12.60 2.41
N HIS A 113 -2.49 11.42 2.82
CA HIS A 113 -1.90 10.63 3.90
C HIS A 113 -0.81 9.68 3.42
N LEU A 114 -0.71 9.44 2.11
CA LEU A 114 0.34 8.63 1.50
C LEU A 114 1.61 9.43 1.19
N LEU A 115 1.52 10.75 1.18
CA LEU A 115 2.65 11.63 0.88
C LEU A 115 3.41 12.01 2.15
N HIS A 116 4.74 12.04 2.08
CA HIS A 116 5.62 12.40 3.20
C HIS A 116 6.06 13.87 3.19
N GLY A 117 5.64 14.68 2.19
CA GLY A 117 5.86 16.12 2.09
C GLY A 117 7.17 16.56 1.44
N ARG A 118 8.09 15.64 1.16
CA ARG A 118 9.39 15.92 0.52
C ARG A 118 9.48 15.44 -0.91
N GLU A 119 8.36 15.03 -1.48
CA GLU A 119 8.27 14.57 -2.85
C GLU A 119 8.66 15.67 -3.85
N THR A 120 9.39 15.28 -4.89
CA THR A 120 9.59 16.10 -6.09
C THR A 120 8.70 15.64 -7.24
N ARG A 121 8.18 14.42 -7.18
CA ARG A 121 7.30 13.81 -8.17
C ARG A 121 6.34 12.83 -7.50
N VAL A 122 5.08 12.85 -7.92
CA VAL A 122 4.05 11.91 -7.48
C VAL A 122 3.46 11.22 -8.70
N TRP A 123 3.46 9.90 -8.73
CA TRP A 123 2.84 9.07 -9.76
C TRP A 123 1.62 8.35 -9.19
N GLY A 124 0.57 8.31 -9.94
CA GLY A 124 -0.65 7.58 -9.64
C GLY A 124 -1.34 7.13 -10.92
N ASP A 125 -2.31 6.25 -10.80
CA ASP A 125 -3.15 5.87 -11.92
C ASP A 125 -4.16 6.99 -12.26
N GLN A 126 -5.05 6.72 -13.21
CA GLN A 126 -6.08 7.66 -13.64
C GLN A 126 -7.10 7.98 -12.53
N GLY A 127 -7.26 7.12 -11.53
CA GLY A 127 -8.13 7.35 -10.39
C GLY A 127 -7.71 8.54 -9.52
N TYR A 128 -6.43 8.94 -9.59
CA TYR A 128 -5.90 10.12 -8.89
C TYR A 128 -5.86 11.39 -9.78
N GLN A 129 -6.47 11.36 -10.97
CA GLN A 129 -6.52 12.54 -11.84
C GLN A 129 -7.20 13.72 -11.16
N GLY A 130 -6.68 14.95 -11.39
CA GLY A 130 -7.27 16.18 -10.87
C GLY A 130 -6.86 16.51 -9.43
N GLN A 131 -5.95 15.75 -8.82
CA GLN A 131 -5.52 15.96 -7.43
C GLN A 131 -4.26 16.84 -7.29
N THR A 132 -3.94 17.64 -8.30
CA THR A 132 -2.74 18.49 -8.32
C THR A 132 -2.67 19.44 -7.11
N GLU A 133 -3.80 20.04 -6.70
CA GLU A 133 -3.84 20.96 -5.55
C GLU A 133 -3.64 20.20 -4.22
N VAL A 134 -4.21 19.01 -4.09
CA VAL A 134 -3.98 18.14 -2.91
C VAL A 134 -2.50 17.73 -2.82
N ILE A 135 -1.90 17.36 -3.95
CA ILE A 135 -0.47 17.04 -4.03
C ILE A 135 0.36 18.26 -3.63
N ARG A 136 0.06 19.44 -4.15
CA ARG A 136 0.77 20.69 -3.87
C ARG A 136 0.65 21.10 -2.39
N ALA A 137 -0.55 21.01 -1.84
CA ALA A 137 -0.79 21.32 -0.42
C ALA A 137 0.03 20.42 0.51
N ARG A 138 0.18 19.13 0.16
CA ARG A 138 0.91 18.15 0.99
C ARG A 138 2.40 18.10 0.69
N ALA A 139 2.79 18.26 -0.55
CA ALA A 139 4.17 18.21 -1.05
C ALA A 139 4.42 19.38 -2.02
N PRO A 140 4.74 20.60 -1.51
CA PRO A 140 4.80 21.82 -2.32
C PRO A 140 5.78 21.80 -3.50
N ARG A 141 6.81 20.96 -3.43
CA ARG A 141 7.83 20.80 -4.49
C ARG A 141 7.48 19.71 -5.50
N ALA A 142 6.41 18.97 -5.26
CA ALA A 142 6.06 17.82 -6.09
C ALA A 142 5.41 18.24 -7.40
N LYS A 143 5.90 17.67 -8.50
CA LYS A 143 5.21 17.69 -9.80
C LYS A 143 4.24 16.51 -9.86
N ASP A 144 3.03 16.78 -10.32
CA ASP A 144 1.99 15.78 -10.54
C ASP A 144 2.25 15.00 -11.83
N PHE A 145 2.53 13.70 -11.67
CA PHE A 145 2.70 12.73 -12.75
C PHE A 145 1.60 11.67 -12.75
N THR A 146 0.43 11.95 -12.17
CA THR A 146 -0.73 11.06 -12.27
C THR A 146 -1.15 10.90 -13.73
N ASN A 147 -1.66 9.73 -14.08
CA ASN A 147 -2.16 9.46 -15.43
C ASN A 147 -3.42 10.28 -15.71
N ARG A 148 -3.54 10.78 -16.92
CA ARG A 148 -4.70 11.55 -17.36
C ARG A 148 -5.64 10.68 -18.20
N LYS A 149 -6.92 10.98 -18.17
CA LYS A 149 -7.88 10.40 -19.09
C LYS A 149 -7.54 10.89 -20.51
N TYR A 150 -7.17 9.97 -21.38
CA TYR A 150 -6.75 10.28 -22.76
C TYR A 150 -7.75 9.82 -23.82
N ARG A 151 -8.84 9.16 -23.40
CA ARG A 151 -9.90 8.71 -24.30
C ARG A 151 -11.27 8.88 -23.68
N GLY A 152 -12.26 9.15 -24.50
CA GLY A 152 -13.67 9.22 -24.15
C GLY A 152 -14.53 8.78 -25.34
N ARG A 153 -15.83 8.97 -25.25
CA ARG A 153 -16.76 8.61 -26.32
C ARG A 153 -16.43 9.46 -27.56
N GLY A 154 -15.87 8.82 -28.61
CA GLY A 154 -15.56 9.45 -29.89
C GLY A 154 -14.28 10.31 -29.95
N TRP A 155 -13.42 10.29 -28.92
CA TRP A 155 -12.15 11.03 -28.96
C TRP A 155 -10.99 10.29 -28.29
N VAL A 156 -9.78 10.53 -28.82
CA VAL A 156 -8.50 10.08 -28.23
C VAL A 156 -7.50 11.22 -28.27
N ASN A 157 -6.82 11.48 -27.16
CA ASN A 157 -5.70 12.43 -27.06
C ASN A 157 -4.38 11.64 -27.11
N GLU A 158 -3.73 11.61 -28.26
CA GLU A 158 -2.50 10.84 -28.47
C GLU A 158 -1.32 11.40 -27.65
N VAL A 159 -1.28 12.70 -27.38
CA VAL A 159 -0.24 13.32 -26.52
C VAL A 159 -0.34 12.82 -25.10
N ASP A 160 -1.54 12.83 -24.52
CA ASP A 160 -1.74 12.30 -23.16
C ASP A 160 -1.56 10.79 -23.11
N ARG A 161 -1.92 10.06 -24.19
CA ARG A 161 -1.64 8.62 -24.31
C ARG A 161 -0.15 8.33 -24.25
N ALA A 162 0.68 9.03 -25.02
CA ALA A 162 2.13 8.88 -25.03
C ALA A 162 2.75 9.26 -23.67
N LYS A 163 2.30 10.36 -23.06
CA LYS A 163 2.72 10.76 -21.71
C LYS A 163 2.36 9.69 -20.66
N ASN A 164 1.16 9.12 -20.76
CA ASN A 164 0.73 8.05 -19.84
C ASN A 164 1.57 6.79 -19.98
N GLN A 165 2.01 6.41 -21.18
CA GLN A 165 2.91 5.27 -21.36
C GLN A 165 4.20 5.44 -20.56
N THR A 166 4.82 6.61 -20.62
CA THR A 166 6.05 6.92 -19.87
C THR A 166 5.80 6.89 -18.35
N LYS A 167 4.71 7.49 -17.89
CA LYS A 167 4.33 7.50 -16.47
C LYS A 167 4.01 6.10 -15.96
N SER A 168 3.31 5.28 -16.74
CA SER A 168 2.93 3.92 -16.39
C SER A 168 4.12 3.00 -16.21
N ARG A 169 5.24 3.20 -16.96
CA ARG A 169 6.49 2.45 -16.74
C ARG A 169 7.05 2.66 -15.32
N VAL A 170 6.94 3.88 -14.78
CA VAL A 170 7.36 4.16 -13.40
C VAL A 170 6.36 3.57 -12.41
N ARG A 171 5.05 3.76 -12.66
CA ARG A 171 3.97 3.24 -11.80
C ARG A 171 4.00 1.72 -11.67
N ALA A 172 4.29 0.99 -12.74
CA ALA A 172 4.36 -0.47 -12.73
C ALA A 172 5.29 -1.05 -11.64
N LYS A 173 6.22 -0.26 -11.11
CA LYS A 173 7.09 -0.69 -10.00
C LYS A 173 6.31 -1.02 -8.72
N VAL A 174 5.16 -0.37 -8.48
CA VAL A 174 4.32 -0.65 -7.30
C VAL A 174 3.67 -2.03 -7.38
N GLU A 175 3.42 -2.53 -8.59
CA GLU A 175 2.85 -3.87 -8.80
C GLU A 175 3.76 -4.97 -8.26
N HIS A 176 5.09 -4.79 -8.38
CA HIS A 176 6.06 -5.69 -7.75
C HIS A 176 5.91 -5.68 -6.22
N THR A 177 5.83 -4.50 -5.62
CA THR A 177 5.66 -4.33 -4.17
C THR A 177 4.35 -4.96 -3.67
N ILE A 178 3.24 -4.71 -4.37
CA ILE A 178 1.94 -5.34 -4.09
C ILE A 178 2.05 -6.87 -4.24
N GLY A 179 2.77 -7.34 -5.27
CA GLY A 179 3.03 -8.76 -5.50
C GLY A 179 3.79 -9.42 -4.34
N VAL A 180 4.76 -8.73 -3.73
CA VAL A 180 5.48 -9.21 -2.55
C VAL A 180 4.53 -9.33 -1.36
N ILE A 181 3.74 -8.29 -1.05
CA ILE A 181 2.75 -8.33 0.04
C ILE A 181 1.77 -9.50 -0.14
N LYS A 182 1.22 -9.65 -1.34
CA LYS A 182 0.15 -10.62 -1.60
C LYS A 182 0.65 -12.05 -1.76
N ARG A 183 1.75 -12.26 -2.49
CA ARG A 183 2.22 -13.61 -2.86
C ARG A 183 3.28 -14.16 -1.91
N VAL A 184 4.26 -13.34 -1.53
CA VAL A 184 5.33 -13.79 -0.62
C VAL A 184 4.82 -13.84 0.81
N PHE A 185 4.13 -12.78 1.28
CA PHE A 185 3.60 -12.70 2.64
C PHE A 185 2.15 -13.18 2.76
N GLY A 186 1.53 -13.66 1.70
CA GLY A 186 0.22 -14.28 1.71
C GLY A 186 -0.93 -13.36 2.12
N PHE A 187 -0.77 -12.02 1.98
CA PHE A 187 -1.80 -11.07 2.41
C PHE A 187 -2.77 -10.73 1.27
N GLN A 188 -3.36 -11.76 0.67
CA GLN A 188 -4.43 -11.62 -0.33
C GLN A 188 -5.82 -11.52 0.30
N LYS A 189 -5.97 -12.09 1.51
CA LYS A 189 -7.21 -12.08 2.30
C LYS A 189 -6.93 -11.59 3.70
N VAL A 190 -7.91 -10.88 4.28
CA VAL A 190 -7.87 -10.50 5.69
C VAL A 190 -7.86 -11.76 6.58
N ARG A 191 -7.17 -11.69 7.70
CA ARG A 191 -7.12 -12.79 8.68
C ARG A 191 -7.87 -12.45 9.98
N TYR A 192 -8.14 -11.18 10.18
CA TYR A 192 -8.74 -10.68 11.41
C TYR A 192 -10.02 -9.91 11.09
N ARG A 193 -10.93 -9.83 12.06
CA ARG A 193 -12.10 -8.97 11.97
C ARG A 193 -11.70 -7.54 12.34
N GLY A 194 -12.20 -6.57 11.58
CA GLY A 194 -11.94 -5.13 11.75
C GLY A 194 -10.71 -4.61 10.98
N LEU A 195 -10.75 -3.32 10.64
CA LEU A 195 -9.67 -2.65 9.89
C LEU A 195 -8.39 -2.49 10.72
N ALA A 196 -8.52 -2.16 12.00
CA ALA A 196 -7.37 -1.84 12.84
C ALA A 196 -6.38 -3.02 12.97
N LYS A 197 -6.85 -4.24 13.21
CA LYS A 197 -6.01 -5.44 13.30
C LYS A 197 -5.36 -5.80 11.97
N ASN A 198 -6.12 -5.64 10.87
CA ASN A 198 -5.60 -5.89 9.53
C ASN A 198 -4.60 -4.81 9.09
N LEU A 199 -4.80 -3.53 9.45
CA LEU A 199 -3.83 -2.46 9.24
C LEU A 199 -2.53 -2.74 9.98
N HIS A 200 -2.60 -3.11 11.27
CA HIS A 200 -1.40 -3.46 12.04
C HIS A 200 -0.61 -4.58 11.36
N ARG A 201 -1.28 -5.65 10.96
CA ARG A 201 -0.65 -6.73 10.19
C ARG A 201 -0.04 -6.23 8.89
N LEU A 202 -0.72 -5.34 8.18
CA LEU A 202 -0.27 -4.78 6.92
C LEU A 202 1.00 -3.94 7.10
N GLU A 203 1.08 -3.15 8.18
CA GLU A 203 2.26 -2.36 8.56
C GLU A 203 3.48 -3.26 8.84
N VAL A 204 3.30 -4.32 9.63
CA VAL A 204 4.36 -5.31 9.90
C VAL A 204 4.76 -6.01 8.59
N THR A 205 3.80 -6.41 7.77
CA THR A 205 4.07 -7.02 6.47
C THR A 205 4.85 -6.08 5.55
N ALA A 206 4.54 -4.78 5.55
CA ALA A 206 5.26 -3.78 4.76
C ALA A 206 6.73 -3.64 5.22
N ALA A 207 6.98 -3.66 6.52
CA ALA A 207 8.33 -3.65 7.08
C ALA A 207 9.14 -4.88 6.61
N LEU A 208 8.56 -6.06 6.74
CA LEU A 208 9.18 -7.32 6.28
C LEU A 208 9.35 -7.37 4.76
N ALA A 209 8.39 -6.85 3.99
CA ALA A 209 8.46 -6.76 2.54
C ALA A 209 9.62 -5.86 2.09
N ASN A 210 9.86 -4.74 2.79
CA ASN A 210 10.99 -3.87 2.51
C ASN A 210 12.32 -4.60 2.73
N ILE A 211 12.51 -5.31 3.84
CA ILE A 211 13.71 -6.14 4.10
C ILE A 211 13.84 -7.20 3.01
N TYR A 212 12.77 -7.91 2.70
CA TYR A 212 12.78 -8.97 1.69
C TYR A 212 13.20 -8.45 0.31
N MET A 213 12.70 -7.30 -0.12
CA MET A 213 13.02 -6.73 -1.42
C MET A 213 14.49 -6.33 -1.56
N VAL A 214 15.14 -5.97 -0.46
CA VAL A 214 16.57 -5.55 -0.46
C VAL A 214 17.52 -6.57 0.15
N ARG A 215 17.04 -7.76 0.52
CA ARG A 215 17.79 -8.79 1.26
C ARG A 215 19.17 -9.10 0.67
N ARG A 216 19.28 -9.17 -0.67
CA ARG A 216 20.57 -9.42 -1.34
C ARG A 216 21.58 -8.32 -1.11
N ARG A 217 21.13 -7.06 -1.01
CA ARG A 217 22.01 -5.92 -0.73
C ARG A 217 22.44 -5.89 0.73
N LEU A 218 21.57 -6.30 1.66
CA LEU A 218 21.86 -6.37 3.09
C LEU A 218 22.82 -7.50 3.43
N LEU A 219 22.91 -8.56 2.61
CA LEU A 219 23.86 -9.67 2.81
C LEU A 219 25.29 -9.32 2.30
N LEU A 220 25.45 -8.20 1.58
CA LEU A 220 26.72 -7.76 1.03
C LEU A 220 27.35 -6.61 1.86
N THR A 221 26.65 -6.14 2.88
CA THR A 221 27.12 -5.18 3.88
C THR A 221 27.44 -5.86 5.20
#